data_d565c31bb481b6cc1ee7a738880a0d1a
#
_entry.id   d565c31bb481b6cc1ee7a738880a0d1a
#
_cell.length_a   1.000
_cell.length_b   1.000
_cell.length_c   1.000
_cell.angle_alpha   90.00
_cell.angle_beta   90.00
_cell.angle_gamma   90.00
#
_symmetry.space_group_name_H-M   'P 1'
#
loop_
_entity.id
_entity.type
_entity.pdbx_description
1 polymer ?
#
loop_
_entity_poly.entity_id
_entity_poly.type
_entity_poly.pdbx_seq_one_letter_code
_entity_poly.pdbx_strand_id
1 'polypeptide(L)'
;MRRITVLTILCAGGFSLCLSPFRAEGLQESTKKFVYKDASGRVTSVRIIHHYWTKPIVHPFAKIDPHLDPKLARAATFAQERARAESQAHCWHYVKHALVAAGVINSYPKTAYAAEAGDELMRSYGFKRLPIRDPYAAPIGAVLVYGNKNHGHVEIRTKDGFVSDYHSKYRCFYPLIAVYGKFGS
;
A
#
# COMPACT_ATOMS: atom_id res chain seq x y z
N MET A 1 -33.44 -65.29 -41.73
CA MET A 1 -32.38 -65.14 -42.72
C MET A 1 -32.71 -63.98 -43.66
N ARG A 2 -32.13 -62.84 -43.44
CA ARG A 2 -32.21 -61.71 -44.38
C ARG A 2 -30.84 -61.04 -44.41
N ARG A 3 -30.22 -61.17 -45.61
CA ARG A 3 -28.95 -60.57 -45.95
C ARG A 3 -29.17 -59.11 -46.28
N ILE A 4 -28.44 -58.23 -45.63
CA ILE A 4 -28.39 -56.80 -45.95
C ILE A 4 -27.06 -56.50 -46.60
N THR A 5 -27.13 -56.09 -47.83
CA THR A 5 -26.01 -55.71 -48.68
C THR A 5 -25.57 -54.32 -48.29
N VAL A 6 -24.32 -54.11 -47.87
CA VAL A 6 -23.74 -52.84 -47.60
C VAL A 6 -23.14 -52.24 -48.84
N LEU A 7 -23.69 -51.12 -49.28
CA LEU A 7 -23.19 -50.36 -50.44
C LEU A 7 -22.09 -49.40 -49.95
N THR A 8 -20.88 -49.64 -50.41
CA THR A 8 -19.76 -48.76 -50.09
C THR A 8 -19.70 -47.60 -51.10
N ILE A 9 -19.96 -46.37 -50.64
CA ILE A 9 -19.78 -45.16 -51.43
C ILE A 9 -18.41 -44.55 -51.03
N LEU A 10 -17.46 -44.63 -51.98
CA LEU A 10 -16.20 -43.85 -51.89
C LEU A 10 -16.48 -42.40 -52.30
N CYS A 11 -16.48 -41.51 -51.36
CA CYS A 11 -16.37 -40.07 -51.64
C CYS A 11 -14.93 -39.61 -51.43
N ALA A 12 -14.20 -39.45 -52.50
CA ALA A 12 -12.91 -38.77 -52.53
C ALA A 12 -13.18 -37.26 -52.45
N GLY A 13 -13.14 -36.70 -51.24
CA GLY A 13 -13.19 -35.28 -51.00
C GLY A 13 -11.82 -34.78 -50.55
N GLY A 14 -11.10 -34.13 -51.46
CA GLY A 14 -9.82 -33.52 -51.18
C GLY A 14 -10.00 -32.36 -50.22
N PHE A 15 -9.55 -32.54 -48.98
CA PHE A 15 -9.41 -31.46 -48.00
C PHE A 15 -8.09 -30.73 -48.28
N SER A 16 -8.19 -29.61 -49.03
CA SER A 16 -7.09 -28.66 -49.17
C SER A 16 -6.96 -27.92 -47.85
N LEU A 17 -6.02 -28.32 -47.03
CA LEU A 17 -5.56 -27.59 -45.84
C LEU A 17 -4.86 -26.33 -46.31
N CYS A 18 -5.61 -25.22 -46.40
CA CYS A 18 -5.03 -23.86 -46.36
C CYS A 18 -4.36 -23.64 -45.02
N LEU A 19 -3.11 -23.98 -44.91
CA LEU A 19 -2.22 -23.50 -43.87
C LEU A 19 -1.99 -22.00 -44.09
N SER A 20 -2.88 -21.18 -43.53
CA SER A 20 -2.59 -19.75 -43.37
C SER A 20 -1.38 -19.66 -42.43
N PRO A 21 -0.27 -19.01 -42.84
CA PRO A 21 0.81 -18.77 -41.94
C PRO A 21 0.26 -17.79 -40.90
N PHE A 22 0.09 -18.25 -39.67
CA PHE A 22 -0.09 -17.37 -38.50
C PHE A 22 1.18 -16.55 -38.45
N ARG A 23 1.10 -15.36 -39.05
CA ARG A 23 2.12 -14.34 -38.93
C ARG A 23 1.98 -13.84 -37.49
N ALA A 24 2.80 -14.37 -36.60
CA ALA A 24 3.04 -13.77 -35.34
C ALA A 24 3.57 -12.34 -35.64
N GLU A 25 2.70 -11.36 -35.65
CA GLU A 25 3.10 -9.98 -35.51
C GLU A 25 3.77 -9.89 -34.13
N GLY A 26 5.06 -10.16 -34.16
CA GLY A 26 5.94 -9.86 -33.05
C GLY A 26 5.72 -8.38 -32.77
N LEU A 27 5.19 -8.07 -31.60
CA LEU A 27 5.25 -6.75 -31.00
C LEU A 27 6.70 -6.29 -31.16
N GLN A 28 6.94 -5.50 -32.20
CA GLN A 28 8.21 -4.86 -32.44
C GLN A 28 8.33 -3.79 -31.37
N GLU A 29 8.75 -4.24 -30.19
CA GLU A 29 9.12 -3.37 -29.08
C GLU A 29 10.20 -2.45 -29.63
N SER A 30 9.82 -1.25 -29.98
CA SER A 30 10.72 -0.20 -30.41
C SER A 30 11.66 0.10 -29.25
N THR A 31 12.68 -0.73 -29.09
CA THR A 31 13.75 -0.55 -28.13
C THR A 31 14.64 0.56 -28.60
N LYS A 32 14.18 1.79 -28.52
CA LYS A 32 15.07 2.93 -28.64
C LYS A 32 16.00 2.88 -27.43
N LYS A 33 17.24 2.49 -27.68
CA LYS A 33 18.32 2.48 -26.71
C LYS A 33 19.17 3.73 -26.93
N PHE A 34 19.50 4.41 -25.88
CA PHE A 34 20.55 5.42 -25.90
C PHE A 34 21.89 4.71 -25.79
N VAL A 35 22.76 4.94 -26.78
CA VAL A 35 24.08 4.32 -26.84
C VAL A 35 25.12 5.42 -26.59
N TYR A 36 26.04 5.16 -25.68
CA TYR A 36 27.11 6.10 -25.35
C TYR A 36 28.43 5.35 -25.12
N LYS A 37 29.55 6.05 -25.26
CA LYS A 37 30.87 5.57 -24.87
C LYS A 37 31.19 6.10 -23.47
N ASP A 38 31.56 5.22 -22.56
CA ASP A 38 32.06 5.60 -21.24
C ASP A 38 33.48 6.15 -21.31
N ALA A 39 34.00 6.64 -20.19
CA ALA A 39 35.33 7.19 -20.09
C ALA A 39 36.48 6.22 -20.45
N SER A 40 36.19 4.90 -20.44
CA SER A 40 37.12 3.86 -20.85
C SER A 40 37.05 3.54 -22.35
N GLY A 41 36.14 4.19 -23.09
CA GLY A 41 35.90 3.96 -24.51
C GLY A 41 34.97 2.78 -24.81
N ARG A 42 34.39 2.16 -23.79
CA ARG A 42 33.48 1.03 -23.92
C ARG A 42 32.09 1.53 -24.33
N VAL A 43 31.51 0.90 -25.34
CA VAL A 43 30.15 1.21 -25.79
C VAL A 43 29.14 0.58 -24.84
N THR A 44 28.30 1.41 -24.27
CA THR A 44 27.22 1.00 -23.35
C THR A 44 25.88 1.50 -23.88
N SER A 45 24.81 0.73 -23.66
CA SER A 45 23.46 1.13 -24.04
C SER A 45 22.52 1.07 -22.86
N VAL A 46 21.67 2.10 -22.73
CA VAL A 46 20.59 2.15 -21.74
C VAL A 46 19.24 2.25 -22.46
N ARG A 47 18.23 1.62 -21.86
CA ARG A 47 16.87 1.66 -22.43
C ARG A 47 16.29 3.08 -22.24
N ILE A 48 15.73 3.64 -23.31
CA ILE A 48 14.98 4.88 -23.21
C ILE A 48 13.58 4.58 -22.68
N ILE A 49 13.21 5.21 -21.58
CA ILE A 49 11.86 5.10 -21.01
C ILE A 49 11.00 6.17 -21.67
N HIS A 50 10.05 5.75 -22.54
CA HIS A 50 9.16 6.65 -23.26
C HIS A 50 7.89 6.97 -22.47
N HIS A 51 7.51 6.13 -21.53
CA HIS A 51 6.35 6.31 -20.68
C HIS A 51 6.79 6.48 -19.23
N TYR A 52 6.78 7.71 -18.78
CA TYR A 52 6.99 7.99 -17.37
C TYR A 52 5.68 7.76 -16.61
N TRP A 53 5.81 7.20 -15.42
CA TRP A 53 4.68 7.10 -14.51
C TRP A 53 4.25 8.51 -14.13
N THR A 54 3.11 8.97 -14.65
CA THR A 54 2.61 10.34 -14.44
C THR A 54 1.93 10.55 -13.08
N LYS A 55 1.63 9.46 -12.36
CA LYS A 55 1.14 9.57 -10.98
C LYS A 55 2.29 9.93 -10.05
N PRO A 56 2.05 10.71 -8.99
CA PRO A 56 3.10 11.01 -8.01
C PRO A 56 3.66 9.71 -7.46
N ILE A 57 4.93 9.45 -7.74
CA ILE A 57 5.67 8.27 -7.25
C ILE A 57 5.98 8.44 -5.77
N VAL A 58 6.04 9.69 -5.32
CA VAL A 58 6.34 10.07 -3.95
C VAL A 58 5.14 10.84 -3.40
N HIS A 59 4.50 10.29 -2.38
CA HIS A 59 3.50 11.03 -1.64
C HIS A 59 4.16 12.21 -0.91
N PRO A 60 3.49 13.36 -0.80
CA PRO A 60 4.06 14.51 -0.13
C PRO A 60 4.39 14.15 1.33
N PHE A 61 5.49 14.69 1.83
CA PHE A 61 5.84 14.55 3.24
C PHE A 61 4.74 15.16 4.11
N ALA A 62 4.40 14.45 5.17
CA ALA A 62 3.48 14.96 6.16
C ALA A 62 4.06 16.19 6.88
N LYS A 63 3.18 17.09 7.29
CA LYS A 63 3.53 18.29 8.05
C LYS A 63 3.14 18.12 9.51
N ILE A 64 3.81 18.87 10.36
CA ILE A 64 3.39 19.05 11.75
C ILE A 64 2.19 20.00 11.75
N ASP A 65 1.14 19.65 12.47
CA ASP A 65 0.03 20.56 12.79
C ASP A 65 0.32 21.19 14.16
N PRO A 66 0.53 22.51 14.24
CA PRO A 66 0.86 23.19 15.50
C PRO A 66 -0.26 23.16 16.53
N HIS A 67 -1.50 22.85 16.15
CA HIS A 67 -2.63 22.73 17.07
C HIS A 67 -2.66 21.38 17.80
N LEU A 68 -1.95 20.38 17.28
CA LEU A 68 -1.88 19.07 17.92
C LEU A 68 -0.81 19.04 19.01
N ASP A 69 -1.04 18.19 20.02
CA ASP A 69 -0.05 17.93 21.08
C ASP A 69 1.30 17.52 20.46
N PRO A 70 2.39 18.26 20.71
CA PRO A 70 3.70 17.94 20.12
C PRO A 70 4.23 16.56 20.52
N LYS A 71 3.72 15.99 21.60
CA LYS A 71 4.02 14.61 22.01
C LYS A 71 3.58 13.59 20.98
N LEU A 72 2.61 13.90 20.11
CA LEU A 72 2.21 13.01 19.01
C LEU A 72 3.33 12.81 18.00
N ALA A 73 4.09 13.85 17.69
CA ALA A 73 5.27 13.71 16.81
C ALA A 73 6.34 12.82 17.46
N ARG A 74 6.54 12.93 18.79
CA ARG A 74 7.42 12.02 19.54
C ARG A 74 6.92 10.57 19.50
N ALA A 75 5.59 10.38 19.60
CA ALA A 75 5.01 9.03 19.48
C ALA A 75 5.31 8.40 18.11
N ALA A 76 5.25 9.20 17.04
CA ALA A 76 5.65 8.73 15.71
C ALA A 76 7.12 8.30 15.66
N THR A 77 8.03 9.06 16.27
CA THR A 77 9.45 8.70 16.38
C THR A 77 9.65 7.41 17.17
N PHE A 78 9.04 7.30 18.36
CA PHE A 78 9.15 6.06 19.15
C PHE A 78 8.59 4.83 18.43
N ALA A 79 7.52 4.99 17.68
CA ALA A 79 6.98 3.90 16.88
C ALA A 79 7.94 3.48 15.75
N GLN A 80 8.57 4.46 15.07
CA GLN A 80 9.54 4.18 14.01
C GLN A 80 10.80 3.45 14.54
N GLU A 81 11.33 3.87 15.68
CA GLU A 81 12.50 3.24 16.31
C GLU A 81 12.26 1.78 16.70
N ARG A 82 11.00 1.41 16.97
CA ARG A 82 10.60 0.06 17.38
C ARG A 82 9.98 -0.76 16.26
N ALA A 83 9.77 -0.15 15.11
CA ALA A 83 9.16 -0.82 13.96
C ALA A 83 10.01 -2.00 13.49
N ARG A 84 9.36 -3.09 13.15
CA ARG A 84 10.00 -4.26 12.57
C ARG A 84 10.09 -4.14 11.04
N ALA A 85 10.87 -5.00 10.42
CA ALA A 85 10.99 -5.05 8.97
C ALA A 85 9.66 -5.46 8.31
N GLU A 86 8.88 -6.32 9.00
CA GLU A 86 7.62 -6.86 8.51
C GLU A 86 6.55 -6.84 9.61
N SER A 87 5.28 -6.84 9.21
CA SER A 87 4.16 -6.88 10.13
C SER A 87 4.12 -8.19 10.95
N GLN A 88 3.86 -8.04 12.24
CA GLN A 88 3.67 -9.13 13.19
C GLN A 88 2.20 -9.27 13.63
N ALA A 89 1.28 -8.57 12.95
CA ALA A 89 -0.14 -8.49 13.31
C ALA A 89 -0.40 -7.92 14.72
N HIS A 90 0.50 -7.08 15.22
CA HIS A 90 0.42 -6.45 16.55
C HIS A 90 0.31 -4.91 16.46
N CYS A 91 -0.26 -4.37 15.39
CA CYS A 91 -0.30 -2.94 15.07
C CYS A 91 -0.78 -2.09 16.26
N TRP A 92 -1.93 -2.42 16.87
CA TRP A 92 -2.47 -1.66 17.99
C TRP A 92 -1.60 -1.74 19.24
N HIS A 93 -0.98 -2.87 19.52
CA HIS A 93 -0.05 -3.02 20.64
C HIS A 93 1.15 -2.06 20.52
N TYR A 94 1.76 -1.97 19.34
CA TYR A 94 2.90 -1.07 19.11
C TYR A 94 2.51 0.39 19.20
N VAL A 95 1.38 0.77 18.61
CA VAL A 95 0.85 2.15 18.68
C VAL A 95 0.55 2.54 20.12
N LYS A 96 -0.09 1.69 20.92
CA LYS A 96 -0.31 1.93 22.36
C LYS A 96 0.98 2.25 23.09
N HIS A 97 2.00 1.42 22.89
CA HIS A 97 3.30 1.62 23.53
C HIS A 97 3.94 2.94 23.14
N ALA A 98 3.87 3.33 21.88
CA ALA A 98 4.42 4.59 21.41
C ALA A 98 3.69 5.81 22.04
N LEU A 99 2.37 5.75 22.12
CA LEU A 99 1.57 6.82 22.74
C LEU A 99 1.86 6.97 24.23
N VAL A 100 2.00 5.87 24.97
CA VAL A 100 2.39 5.89 26.40
C VAL A 100 3.81 6.40 26.57
N ALA A 101 4.77 5.86 25.82
CA ALA A 101 6.17 6.23 25.91
C ALA A 101 6.41 7.73 25.61
N ALA A 102 5.64 8.29 24.69
CA ALA A 102 5.69 9.71 24.38
C ALA A 102 4.97 10.59 25.41
N GLY A 103 4.21 10.01 26.33
CA GLY A 103 3.38 10.72 27.29
C GLY A 103 2.19 11.43 26.67
N VAL A 104 1.70 10.97 25.53
CA VAL A 104 0.45 11.42 24.90
C VAL A 104 -0.74 10.96 25.72
N ILE A 105 -0.66 9.74 26.24
CA ILE A 105 -1.64 9.12 27.12
C ILE A 105 -0.94 8.64 28.41
N ASN A 106 -1.68 8.64 29.50
CA ASN A 106 -1.16 8.38 30.85
C ASN A 106 -1.33 6.92 31.31
N SER A 107 -2.02 6.11 30.54
CA SER A 107 -2.24 4.70 30.84
C SER A 107 -2.34 3.88 29.55
N TYR A 108 -2.17 2.58 29.68
CA TYR A 108 -2.23 1.67 28.55
C TYR A 108 -3.68 1.40 28.14
N PRO A 109 -4.07 1.62 26.88
CA PRO A 109 -5.42 1.35 26.39
C PRO A 109 -5.83 -0.12 26.55
N LYS A 110 -7.09 -0.36 26.91
CA LYS A 110 -7.61 -1.69 27.27
C LYS A 110 -8.14 -2.46 26.09
N THR A 111 -8.65 -1.81 25.03
CA THR A 111 -9.21 -2.50 23.87
C THR A 111 -8.18 -3.41 23.21
N ALA A 112 -8.63 -4.60 22.78
CA ALA A 112 -7.78 -5.57 22.10
C ALA A 112 -7.71 -5.32 20.59
N TYR A 113 -8.83 -4.87 20.01
CA TYR A 113 -8.96 -4.77 18.56
C TYR A 113 -8.62 -3.37 18.03
N ALA A 114 -7.90 -3.35 16.91
CA ALA A 114 -7.50 -2.12 16.25
C ALA A 114 -8.70 -1.24 15.81
N ALA A 115 -9.80 -1.85 15.39
CA ALA A 115 -11.00 -1.13 14.97
C ALA A 115 -11.64 -0.30 16.12
N GLU A 116 -11.41 -0.68 17.38
CA GLU A 116 -11.96 -0.03 18.57
C GLU A 116 -11.04 1.10 19.10
N ALA A 117 -9.83 1.18 18.56
CA ALA A 117 -8.81 2.12 19.02
C ALA A 117 -9.29 3.57 19.02
N GLY A 118 -9.97 3.99 17.96
CA GLY A 118 -10.46 5.36 17.81
C GLY A 118 -11.46 5.75 18.90
N ASP A 119 -12.39 4.86 19.21
CA ASP A 119 -13.41 5.09 20.22
C ASP A 119 -12.80 5.17 21.62
N GLU A 120 -11.84 4.31 21.94
CA GLU A 120 -11.14 4.36 23.22
C GLU A 120 -10.28 5.62 23.34
N LEU A 121 -9.55 5.99 22.28
CA LEU A 121 -8.74 7.21 22.27
C LEU A 121 -9.60 8.47 22.51
N MET A 122 -10.78 8.53 21.90
CA MET A 122 -11.69 9.65 22.12
C MET A 122 -12.28 9.66 23.52
N ARG A 123 -12.80 8.52 24.00
CA ARG A 123 -13.51 8.47 25.29
C ARG A 123 -12.60 8.61 26.49
N SER A 124 -11.40 8.05 26.43
CA SER A 124 -10.54 7.89 27.60
C SER A 124 -9.32 8.81 27.61
N TYR A 125 -8.89 9.32 26.44
CA TYR A 125 -7.61 10.00 26.31
C TYR A 125 -7.69 11.39 25.65
N GLY A 126 -8.89 11.89 25.37
CA GLY A 126 -9.12 13.25 24.87
C GLY A 126 -8.72 13.47 23.41
N PHE A 127 -8.59 12.40 22.63
CA PHE A 127 -8.44 12.52 21.20
C PHE A 127 -9.73 13.02 20.55
N LYS A 128 -9.58 13.66 19.38
CA LYS A 128 -10.69 14.09 18.55
C LYS A 128 -10.53 13.52 17.14
N ARG A 129 -11.65 13.25 16.50
CA ARG A 129 -11.66 12.88 15.08
C ARG A 129 -11.34 14.11 14.25
N LEU A 130 -10.34 14.00 13.39
CA LEU A 130 -9.96 15.06 12.44
C LEU A 130 -10.82 14.93 11.16
N PRO A 131 -11.20 16.05 10.51
CA PRO A 131 -11.98 16.02 9.28
C PRO A 131 -11.12 15.66 8.05
N ILE A 132 -10.32 14.61 8.17
CA ILE A 132 -9.37 14.15 7.15
C ILE A 132 -9.86 12.83 6.58
N ARG A 133 -9.99 12.76 5.27
CA ARG A 133 -10.43 11.57 4.53
C ARG A 133 -9.30 10.88 3.75
N ASP A 134 -8.26 11.63 3.41
CA ASP A 134 -7.07 11.10 2.77
C ASP A 134 -5.99 10.82 3.81
N PRO A 135 -5.55 9.56 4.00
CA PRO A 135 -4.49 9.22 4.94
C PRO A 135 -3.20 10.02 4.74
N TYR A 136 -2.87 10.36 3.50
CA TYR A 136 -1.65 11.11 3.20
C TYR A 136 -1.72 12.57 3.61
N ALA A 137 -2.92 13.13 3.76
CA ALA A 137 -3.12 14.47 4.29
C ALA A 137 -3.05 14.55 5.83
N ALA A 138 -2.97 13.41 6.51
CA ALA A 138 -2.89 13.39 7.96
C ALA A 138 -1.57 14.03 8.44
N PRO A 139 -1.60 14.85 9.52
CA PRO A 139 -0.39 15.45 10.09
C PRO A 139 0.46 14.40 10.82
N ILE A 140 1.75 14.71 11.00
CA ILE A 140 2.68 13.84 11.74
C ILE A 140 2.14 13.58 13.14
N GLY A 141 2.15 12.32 13.55
CA GLY A 141 1.68 11.87 14.86
C GLY A 141 0.18 11.58 14.94
N ALA A 142 -0.61 11.95 13.92
CA ALA A 142 -2.00 11.55 13.87
C ALA A 142 -2.14 10.02 13.86
N VAL A 143 -3.13 9.51 14.57
CA VAL A 143 -3.45 8.07 14.62
C VAL A 143 -4.53 7.78 13.59
N LEU A 144 -4.26 6.85 12.68
CA LEU A 144 -5.17 6.43 11.63
C LEU A 144 -5.73 5.05 11.98
N VAL A 145 -7.04 4.92 11.93
CA VAL A 145 -7.75 3.66 12.19
C VAL A 145 -8.44 3.21 10.91
N TYR A 146 -8.21 1.96 10.55
CA TYR A 146 -8.77 1.35 9.33
C TYR A 146 -9.55 0.08 9.66
N GLY A 147 -10.38 -0.34 8.71
CA GLY A 147 -11.00 -1.65 8.74
C GLY A 147 -12.51 -1.63 8.75
N ASN A 148 -13.05 -2.75 9.20
CA ASN A 148 -14.46 -3.00 9.42
C ASN A 148 -14.66 -3.69 10.77
N LYS A 149 -15.89 -4.17 11.06
CA LYS A 149 -16.24 -4.80 12.33
C LYS A 149 -15.35 -5.99 12.75
N ASN A 150 -14.74 -6.68 11.79
CA ASN A 150 -14.00 -7.93 12.05
C ASN A 150 -12.49 -7.82 11.84
N HIS A 151 -12.03 -6.79 11.10
CA HIS A 151 -10.63 -6.62 10.77
C HIS A 151 -10.29 -5.13 10.89
N GLY A 152 -9.24 -4.84 11.61
CA GLY A 152 -8.79 -3.48 11.80
C GLY A 152 -7.28 -3.35 11.73
N HIS A 153 -6.84 -2.15 11.41
CA HIS A 153 -5.44 -1.75 11.48
C HIS A 153 -5.33 -0.35 12.09
N VAL A 154 -4.27 -0.14 12.83
CA VAL A 154 -3.95 1.18 13.41
C VAL A 154 -2.50 1.51 13.11
N GLU A 155 -2.28 2.74 12.67
CA GLU A 155 -0.94 3.26 12.41
C GLU A 155 -0.84 4.73 12.82
N ILE A 156 0.38 5.21 13.01
CA ILE A 156 0.71 6.61 13.26
C ILE A 156 1.32 7.20 11.99
N ARG A 157 0.89 8.39 11.61
CA ARG A 157 1.46 9.13 10.49
C ARG A 157 2.87 9.60 10.83
N THR A 158 3.84 9.23 10.00
CA THR A 158 5.23 9.71 10.07
C THR A 158 5.49 10.75 8.98
N LYS A 159 6.67 11.31 8.92
CA LYS A 159 7.04 12.30 7.89
C LYS A 159 6.88 11.73 6.47
N ASP A 160 7.34 10.51 6.24
CA ASP A 160 7.48 9.86 4.93
C ASP A 160 6.59 8.64 4.72
N GLY A 161 5.76 8.29 5.71
CA GLY A 161 4.90 7.12 5.62
C GLY A 161 4.01 6.96 6.85
N PHE A 162 3.86 5.71 7.24
CA PHE A 162 2.99 5.27 8.31
C PHE A 162 3.73 4.21 9.13
N VAL A 163 3.49 4.16 10.43
CA VAL A 163 4.12 3.20 11.32
C VAL A 163 3.13 2.56 12.27
N SER A 164 3.24 1.27 12.40
CA SER A 164 2.54 0.45 13.40
C SER A 164 3.55 -0.46 14.09
N ASP A 165 3.43 -1.78 13.94
CA ASP A 165 4.46 -2.77 14.28
C ASP A 165 5.55 -2.86 13.19
N TYR A 166 5.32 -2.26 12.03
CA TYR A 166 6.28 -2.07 10.95
C TYR A 166 6.10 -0.68 10.31
N HIS A 167 7.09 -0.24 9.53
CA HIS A 167 7.03 1.01 8.78
C HIS A 167 6.66 0.76 7.33
N SER A 168 5.73 1.56 6.79
CA SER A 168 5.31 1.52 5.39
C SER A 168 5.28 2.92 4.79
N LYS A 169 5.75 3.05 3.56
CA LYS A 169 5.56 4.28 2.75
C LYS A 169 4.12 4.44 2.26
N TYR A 170 3.36 3.36 2.24
CA TYR A 170 2.00 3.32 1.73
C TYR A 170 1.01 3.15 2.88
N ARG A 171 -0.16 3.81 2.75
CA ARG A 171 -1.27 3.64 3.67
C ARG A 171 -1.74 2.19 3.71
N CYS A 172 -2.39 1.81 4.80
CA CYS A 172 -3.07 0.53 4.88
C CYS A 172 -4.11 0.38 3.75
N PHE A 173 -4.26 -0.83 3.21
CA PHE A 173 -5.20 -1.13 2.11
C PHE A 173 -6.65 -1.21 2.59
N TYR A 174 -6.89 -1.37 3.89
CA TYR A 174 -8.26 -1.35 4.43
C TYR A 174 -8.91 0.03 4.30
N PRO A 175 -10.24 0.12 4.29
CA PRO A 175 -10.94 1.39 4.33
C PRO A 175 -10.57 2.20 5.58
N LEU A 176 -10.30 3.49 5.40
CA LEU A 176 -10.05 4.41 6.51
C LEU A 176 -11.37 4.63 7.28
N ILE A 177 -11.37 4.32 8.57
CA ILE A 177 -12.49 4.64 9.46
C ILE A 177 -12.41 6.12 9.86
N ALA A 178 -11.27 6.54 10.40
CA ALA A 178 -11.02 7.94 10.74
C ALA A 178 -9.54 8.20 11.03
N VAL A 179 -9.21 9.49 11.06
CA VAL A 179 -7.94 10.05 11.56
C VAL A 179 -8.21 10.72 12.89
N TYR A 180 -7.35 10.49 13.86
CA TYR A 180 -7.48 11.01 15.22
C TYR A 180 -6.25 11.82 15.61
N GLY A 181 -6.47 12.93 16.30
CA GLY A 181 -5.44 13.77 16.87
C GLY A 181 -5.82 14.19 18.29
N LYS A 182 -4.83 14.53 19.11
CA LYS A 182 -5.02 15.15 20.40
C LYS A 182 -4.51 16.57 20.31
N PHE A 183 -5.32 17.54 20.74
CA PHE A 183 -4.92 18.95 20.71
C PHE A 183 -4.03 19.25 21.92
N GLY A 184 -3.09 20.16 21.72
CA GLY A 184 -2.28 20.72 22.80
C GLY A 184 -3.15 21.48 23.79
N SER A 185 -2.81 21.42 25.07
CA SER A 185 -3.38 22.26 26.14
C SER A 185 -2.66 23.60 26.21
#